data_675959e991acc100aa44f8bc45fa909f
#
_entry.id   675959e991acc100aa44f8bc45fa909f
#
_cell.length_a   1.000
_cell.length_b   1.000
_cell.length_c   1.000
_cell.angle_alpha   90.00
_cell.angle_beta   90.00
_cell.angle_gamma   90.00
#
_symmetry.space_group_name_H-M   'P 1'
#
loop_
_entity.id
_entity.type
_entity.pdbx_description
1 polymer ?
#
loop_
_entity_poly.entity_id
_entity_poly.type
_entity_poly.pdbx_seq_one_letter_code
_entity_poly.pdbx_strand_id
1 'polypeptide(L)'
;MTTRQVEHEITIGAPAATVYRLLADVSHWPQIFPPTIHVEREETGEHQERIRIWATANGEPKNWTSRRTLDPEGLRIVFRQEVTTAPVAAMGGTWIVEPQGQDTSRVRLLHDYRAIDDDPADLRWIERAVDTNSTAELAALKDNVEHAHAAEREDLVFSFTDTVEINGAAKDAFDFVNEAGRWPERLPHVATVRFEEPAPGLQILEMDTRAKDGSVHTTKSYRVALDTRKIAYKQVTLPALMTLHTGYWTFTDTGRGTTEAASQHTVSINTANIAKILGDRATAADARAYVHSALSTNSRATLGHAKDYAERTH
;
A
#
# COMPACT_ATOMS: atom_id res chain seq x y z
N MET A 1 -15.95 32.11 6.16
CA MET A 1 -15.24 30.83 6.08
C MET A 1 -13.76 31.10 5.87
N THR A 2 -12.93 30.74 6.84
CA THR A 2 -11.50 31.09 6.85
C THR A 2 -10.68 29.89 6.39
N THR A 3 -9.99 30.02 5.25
CA THR A 3 -9.02 29.00 4.79
C THR A 3 -7.75 29.12 5.62
N ARG A 4 -7.30 28.01 6.20
CA ARG A 4 -6.00 27.91 6.86
C ARG A 4 -4.98 27.39 5.84
N GLN A 5 -3.74 27.84 6.00
CA GLN A 5 -2.61 27.39 5.18
C GLN A 5 -1.44 27.03 6.10
N VAL A 6 -0.80 25.91 5.77
CA VAL A 6 0.41 25.44 6.44
C VAL A 6 1.40 24.90 5.41
N GLU A 7 2.67 24.93 5.75
CA GLU A 7 3.75 24.43 4.92
C GLU A 7 4.69 23.57 5.76
N HIS A 8 5.08 22.44 5.20
CA HIS A 8 6.11 21.55 5.73
C HIS A 8 7.18 21.34 4.67
N GLU A 9 8.42 21.16 5.08
CA GLU A 9 9.52 20.98 4.14
C GLU A 9 10.57 20.00 4.65
N ILE A 10 11.32 19.40 3.71
CA ILE A 10 12.44 18.53 4.01
C ILE A 10 13.48 18.63 2.88
N THR A 11 14.76 18.43 3.22
CA THR A 11 15.82 18.25 2.25
C THR A 11 16.09 16.76 2.05
N ILE A 12 16.18 16.34 0.79
CA ILE A 12 16.39 14.95 0.35
C ILE A 12 17.67 14.87 -0.47
N GLY A 13 18.52 13.90 -0.17
CA GLY A 13 19.74 13.59 -0.89
C GLY A 13 19.49 12.83 -2.20
N ALA A 14 18.74 13.45 -3.12
CA ALA A 14 18.44 12.90 -4.46
C ALA A 14 18.12 14.02 -5.45
N PRO A 15 18.30 13.77 -6.78
CA PRO A 15 17.90 14.70 -7.82
C PRO A 15 16.40 15.01 -7.78
N ALA A 16 16.04 16.28 -7.98
CA ALA A 16 14.66 16.73 -7.91
C ALA A 16 13.70 15.97 -8.88
N ALA A 17 14.17 15.65 -10.07
CA ALA A 17 13.41 14.86 -11.04
C ALA A 17 13.10 13.44 -10.54
N THR A 18 13.98 12.82 -9.78
CA THR A 18 13.77 11.51 -9.16
C THR A 18 12.70 11.59 -8.09
N VAL A 19 12.78 12.57 -7.19
CA VAL A 19 11.79 12.80 -6.14
C VAL A 19 10.43 13.11 -6.74
N TYR A 20 10.37 13.97 -7.76
CA TYR A 20 9.12 14.30 -8.45
C TYR A 20 8.45 13.05 -9.06
N ARG A 21 9.20 12.18 -9.74
CA ARG A 21 8.66 10.95 -10.33
C ARG A 21 8.01 10.06 -9.28
N LEU A 22 8.61 9.92 -8.11
CA LEU A 22 8.06 9.12 -7.01
C LEU A 22 6.76 9.70 -6.45
N LEU A 23 6.65 11.03 -6.40
CA LEU A 23 5.43 11.72 -6.00
C LEU A 23 4.34 11.66 -7.09
N ALA A 24 4.74 11.73 -8.37
CA ALA A 24 3.83 11.68 -9.50
C ALA A 24 3.24 10.29 -9.70
N ASP A 25 4.05 9.24 -9.60
CA ASP A 25 3.60 7.85 -9.77
C ASP A 25 3.01 7.26 -8.48
N VAL A 26 1.70 7.40 -8.34
CA VAL A 26 0.94 6.92 -7.17
C VAL A 26 0.90 5.39 -7.04
N SER A 27 1.28 4.64 -8.06
CA SER A 27 1.30 3.17 -8.01
C SER A 27 2.33 2.65 -7.00
N HIS A 28 3.37 3.44 -6.73
CA HIS A 28 4.42 3.14 -5.76
C HIS A 28 4.14 3.67 -4.35
N TRP A 29 3.09 4.48 -4.15
CA TRP A 29 2.80 5.06 -2.84
C TRP A 29 2.61 4.05 -1.71
N PRO A 30 2.01 2.87 -1.90
CA PRO A 30 1.97 1.85 -0.85
C PRO A 30 3.35 1.39 -0.37
N GLN A 31 4.38 1.52 -1.22
CA GLN A 31 5.77 1.16 -0.90
C GLN A 31 6.51 2.32 -0.22
N ILE A 32 6.18 3.56 -0.59
CA ILE A 32 6.87 4.79 -0.14
C ILE A 32 6.27 5.33 1.15
N PHE A 33 4.93 5.45 1.20
CA PHE A 33 4.23 6.07 2.32
C PHE A 33 3.66 5.00 3.27
N PRO A 34 4.14 4.94 4.53
CA PRO A 34 3.67 3.95 5.49
C PRO A 34 2.15 3.89 5.67
N PRO A 35 1.42 5.02 5.72
CA PRO A 35 -0.03 5.00 5.85
C PRO A 35 -0.77 4.49 4.60
N THR A 36 -0.21 4.63 3.39
CA THR A 36 -0.91 4.31 2.15
C THR A 36 -1.04 2.80 1.97
N ILE A 37 -2.27 2.33 1.83
CA ILE A 37 -2.63 0.92 1.60
C ILE A 37 -2.69 0.64 0.11
N HIS A 38 -3.45 1.47 -0.63
CA HIS A 38 -3.65 1.34 -2.07
C HIS A 38 -4.05 2.68 -2.68
N VAL A 39 -3.75 2.86 -3.96
CA VAL A 39 -4.22 4.01 -4.75
C VAL A 39 -4.73 3.51 -6.10
N GLU A 40 -5.92 3.95 -6.49
CA GLU A 40 -6.42 3.85 -7.86
C GLU A 40 -6.24 5.18 -8.55
N ARG A 41 -5.91 5.14 -9.83
CA ARG A 41 -5.67 6.29 -10.69
C ARG A 41 -6.56 6.23 -11.93
N GLU A 42 -7.19 7.35 -12.26
CA GLU A 42 -7.94 7.60 -13.47
C GLU A 42 -7.38 8.85 -14.15
N GLU A 43 -6.91 8.74 -15.38
CA GLU A 43 -6.49 9.89 -16.17
C GLU A 43 -7.75 10.67 -16.63
N THR A 44 -7.80 11.97 -16.32
CA THR A 44 -8.96 12.81 -16.63
C THR A 44 -8.67 13.89 -17.69
N GLY A 45 -7.40 14.04 -18.09
CA GLY A 45 -6.93 14.97 -19.09
C GLY A 45 -5.41 15.01 -19.17
N GLU A 46 -4.88 15.86 -20.04
CA GLU A 46 -3.43 16.07 -20.11
C GLU A 46 -2.93 16.61 -18.78
N HIS A 47 -2.00 15.88 -18.16
CA HIS A 47 -1.46 16.17 -16.83
C HIS A 47 -2.52 16.30 -15.72
N GLN A 48 -3.71 15.76 -15.92
CA GLN A 48 -4.78 15.74 -14.92
C GLN A 48 -5.22 14.32 -14.62
N GLU A 49 -5.40 14.05 -13.35
CA GLU A 49 -5.84 12.74 -12.90
C GLU A 49 -6.74 12.85 -11.66
N ARG A 50 -7.59 11.86 -11.50
CA ARG A 50 -8.31 11.58 -10.28
C ARG A 50 -7.67 10.37 -9.62
N ILE A 51 -7.39 10.48 -8.32
CA ILE A 51 -6.89 9.36 -7.54
C ILE A 51 -7.85 9.07 -6.38
N ARG A 52 -8.07 7.79 -6.12
CA ARG A 52 -8.74 7.32 -4.91
C ARG A 52 -7.70 6.64 -4.02
N ILE A 53 -7.57 7.18 -2.83
CA ILE A 53 -6.53 6.77 -1.87
C ILE A 53 -7.20 5.99 -0.74
N TRP A 54 -6.65 4.85 -0.39
CA TRP A 54 -6.91 4.14 0.86
C TRP A 54 -5.67 4.20 1.72
N ALA A 55 -5.81 4.76 2.91
CA ALA A 55 -4.71 4.92 3.85
C ALA A 55 -5.21 4.83 5.29
N THR A 56 -4.29 4.63 6.22
CA THR A 56 -4.57 4.71 7.64
C THR A 56 -4.41 6.13 8.15
N ALA A 57 -5.35 6.58 8.99
CA ALA A 57 -5.25 7.82 9.74
C ALA A 57 -5.49 7.50 11.22
N ASN A 58 -4.51 7.75 12.08
CA ASN A 58 -4.54 7.37 13.50
C ASN A 58 -4.85 5.87 13.74
N GLY A 59 -4.32 4.99 12.87
CA GLY A 59 -4.56 3.53 12.93
C GLY A 59 -5.89 3.05 12.34
N GLU A 60 -6.76 3.97 11.93
CA GLU A 60 -8.05 3.69 11.29
C GLU A 60 -7.92 3.75 9.77
N PRO A 61 -8.37 2.72 9.03
CA PRO A 61 -8.36 2.76 7.58
C PRO A 61 -9.46 3.70 7.07
N LYS A 62 -9.09 4.55 6.12
CA LYS A 62 -9.97 5.55 5.49
C LYS A 62 -9.73 5.60 3.99
N ASN A 63 -10.66 6.21 3.26
CA ASN A 63 -10.45 6.51 1.85
C ASN A 63 -10.99 7.90 1.52
N TRP A 64 -10.38 8.49 0.50
CA TRP A 64 -10.82 9.76 -0.09
C TRP A 64 -10.44 9.83 -1.56
N THR A 65 -11.07 10.75 -2.28
CA THR A 65 -10.79 11.01 -3.70
C THR A 65 -10.20 12.40 -3.85
N SER A 66 -9.13 12.50 -4.61
CA SER A 66 -8.45 13.76 -4.92
C SER A 66 -8.27 13.91 -6.42
N ARG A 67 -8.45 15.12 -6.92
CA ARG A 67 -7.98 15.50 -8.24
C ARG A 67 -6.56 16.02 -8.12
N ARG A 68 -5.71 15.65 -9.08
CA ARG A 68 -4.33 16.12 -9.18
C ARG A 68 -4.08 16.77 -10.54
N THR A 69 -3.25 17.83 -10.51
CA THR A 69 -2.66 18.43 -11.71
C THR A 69 -1.15 18.30 -11.59
N LEU A 70 -0.54 17.67 -12.57
CA LEU A 70 0.88 17.39 -12.63
C LEU A 70 1.55 18.43 -13.50
N ASP A 71 2.65 19.03 -13.03
CA ASP A 71 3.51 19.93 -13.77
C ASP A 71 4.94 19.35 -13.78
N PRO A 72 5.28 18.52 -14.79
CA PRO A 72 6.60 17.90 -14.86
C PRO A 72 7.74 18.89 -15.07
N GLU A 73 7.48 20.01 -15.76
CA GLU A 73 8.50 21.05 -16.02
C GLU A 73 8.79 21.87 -14.77
N GLY A 74 7.74 22.27 -14.05
CA GLY A 74 7.82 22.99 -12.79
C GLY A 74 8.06 22.10 -11.57
N LEU A 75 8.16 20.78 -11.73
CA LEU A 75 8.30 19.77 -10.67
C LEU A 75 7.28 19.98 -9.55
N ARG A 76 6.03 20.19 -9.94
CA ARG A 76 4.94 20.58 -9.04
C ARG A 76 3.72 19.68 -9.24
N ILE A 77 3.03 19.38 -8.14
CA ILE A 77 1.78 18.61 -8.15
C ILE A 77 0.77 19.33 -7.27
N VAL A 78 -0.30 19.82 -7.87
CA VAL A 78 -1.43 20.42 -7.14
C VAL A 78 -2.47 19.34 -6.89
N PHE A 79 -2.98 19.25 -5.68
CA PHE A 79 -4.05 18.32 -5.34
C PHE A 79 -5.21 18.99 -4.62
N ARG A 80 -6.42 18.46 -4.81
CA ARG A 80 -7.64 18.89 -4.15
C ARG A 80 -8.53 17.70 -3.85
N GLN A 81 -8.93 17.52 -2.60
CA GLN A 81 -9.94 16.50 -2.27
C GLN A 81 -11.27 16.87 -2.92
N GLU A 82 -11.88 15.92 -3.60
CA GLU A 82 -13.22 16.07 -4.20
C GLU A 82 -14.31 15.63 -3.23
N VAL A 83 -14.03 14.61 -2.43
CA VAL A 83 -14.92 14.12 -1.39
C VAL A 83 -14.17 14.17 -0.06
N THR A 84 -14.65 14.99 0.84
CA THR A 84 -14.09 15.14 2.18
C THR A 84 -14.92 14.34 3.20
N THR A 85 -14.31 14.02 4.33
CA THR A 85 -14.98 13.41 5.48
C THR A 85 -14.95 14.37 6.63
N ALA A 86 -16.06 14.47 7.38
CA ALA A 86 -16.10 15.33 8.57
C ALA A 86 -14.91 15.01 9.51
N PRO A 87 -14.32 16.03 10.13
CA PRO A 87 -14.75 17.43 10.20
C PRO A 87 -14.23 18.34 9.06
N VAL A 88 -13.61 17.79 8.03
CA VAL A 88 -13.01 18.55 6.93
C VAL A 88 -14.09 19.01 5.94
N ALA A 89 -14.24 20.31 5.75
CA ALA A 89 -15.10 20.89 4.71
C ALA A 89 -14.41 21.03 3.34
N ALA A 90 -13.11 21.33 3.34
CA ALA A 90 -12.28 21.36 2.14
C ALA A 90 -10.82 21.12 2.52
N MET A 91 -10.10 20.44 1.66
CA MET A 91 -8.65 20.23 1.77
C MET A 91 -8.01 20.14 0.41
N GLY A 92 -6.83 20.73 0.28
CA GLY A 92 -5.97 20.61 -0.86
C GLY A 92 -4.56 21.04 -0.51
N GLY A 93 -3.71 21.04 -1.53
CA GLY A 93 -2.32 21.45 -1.32
C GLY A 93 -1.49 21.35 -2.57
N THR A 94 -0.19 21.47 -2.37
CA THR A 94 0.78 21.43 -3.45
C THR A 94 2.07 20.81 -2.97
N TRP A 95 2.56 19.83 -3.69
CA TRP A 95 3.94 19.38 -3.64
C TRP A 95 4.80 20.24 -4.56
N ILE A 96 5.92 20.71 -4.09
CA ILE A 96 6.91 21.47 -4.87
C ILE A 96 8.27 20.84 -4.61
N VAL A 97 8.97 20.47 -5.68
CA VAL A 97 10.30 19.88 -5.59
C VAL A 97 11.31 20.85 -6.22
N GLU A 98 12.16 21.42 -5.40
CA GLU A 98 13.15 22.43 -5.79
C GLU A 98 14.55 21.83 -5.84
N PRO A 99 15.27 21.86 -6.96
CA PRO A 99 16.66 21.41 -7.00
C PRO A 99 17.54 22.35 -6.15
N GLN A 100 18.36 21.74 -5.28
CA GLN A 100 19.34 22.47 -4.45
C GLN A 100 20.78 22.16 -4.86
N GLY A 101 20.94 21.31 -5.87
CA GLY A 101 22.21 20.84 -6.42
C GLY A 101 21.94 19.69 -7.39
N GLN A 102 23.01 18.96 -7.77
CA GLN A 102 22.89 17.82 -8.69
C GLN A 102 22.15 16.63 -8.02
N ASP A 103 22.46 16.35 -6.76
CA ASP A 103 21.98 15.19 -6.01
C ASP A 103 21.26 15.60 -4.72
N THR A 104 20.69 16.80 -4.69
CA THR A 104 19.97 17.29 -3.51
C THR A 104 18.77 18.13 -3.93
N SER A 105 17.64 17.88 -3.29
CA SER A 105 16.41 18.62 -3.51
C SER A 105 15.75 19.03 -2.21
N ARG A 106 15.02 20.14 -2.24
CA ARG A 106 14.10 20.57 -1.19
C ARG A 106 12.70 20.23 -1.62
N VAL A 107 11.97 19.52 -0.78
CA VAL A 107 10.56 19.20 -0.98
C VAL A 107 9.72 20.04 -0.04
N ARG A 108 8.76 20.75 -0.60
CA ARG A 108 7.80 21.56 0.14
C ARG A 108 6.40 20.97 -0.07
N LEU A 109 5.69 20.76 1.02
CA LEU A 109 4.30 20.30 1.04
C LEU A 109 3.43 21.37 1.67
N LEU A 110 2.66 22.02 0.84
CA LEU A 110 1.70 23.04 1.23
C LEU A 110 0.32 22.41 1.39
N HIS A 111 -0.40 22.76 2.45
CA HIS A 111 -1.81 22.42 2.61
C HIS A 111 -2.64 23.68 2.79
N ASP A 112 -3.85 23.64 2.23
CA ASP A 112 -4.94 24.57 2.57
C ASP A 112 -6.18 23.75 2.96
N TYR A 113 -6.85 24.16 4.03
CA TYR A 113 -8.01 23.44 4.55
C TYR A 113 -9.02 24.33 5.25
N ARG A 114 -10.24 23.79 5.40
CA ARG A 114 -11.32 24.39 6.18
C ARG A 114 -12.04 23.31 6.98
N ALA A 115 -12.51 23.67 8.17
CA ALA A 115 -13.45 22.85 8.93
C ALA A 115 -14.89 23.15 8.52
N ILE A 116 -15.78 22.22 8.79
CA ILE A 116 -17.23 22.42 8.69
C ILE A 116 -17.62 23.51 9.71
N ASP A 117 -18.42 24.47 9.27
CA ASP A 117 -18.92 25.60 10.08
C ASP A 117 -17.82 26.46 10.76
N ASP A 118 -16.56 26.36 10.31
CA ASP A 118 -15.39 27.00 10.91
C ASP A 118 -15.22 26.70 12.41
N ASP A 119 -15.66 25.51 12.87
CA ASP A 119 -15.57 25.12 14.29
C ASP A 119 -14.11 25.13 14.77
N PRO A 120 -13.80 25.85 15.87
CA PRO A 120 -12.43 25.99 16.35
C PRO A 120 -11.81 24.67 16.88
N ALA A 121 -12.60 23.74 17.38
CA ALA A 121 -12.11 22.45 17.86
C ALA A 121 -11.75 21.55 16.69
N ASP A 122 -12.58 21.55 15.66
CA ASP A 122 -12.34 20.82 14.40
C ASP A 122 -11.13 21.39 13.66
N LEU A 123 -10.99 22.72 13.60
CA LEU A 123 -9.79 23.36 13.01
C LEU A 123 -8.51 22.90 13.72
N ARG A 124 -8.48 22.87 15.04
CA ARG A 124 -7.31 22.39 15.80
C ARG A 124 -7.06 20.90 15.59
N TRP A 125 -8.11 20.10 15.42
CA TRP A 125 -7.97 18.68 15.11
C TRP A 125 -7.36 18.46 13.72
N ILE A 126 -7.87 19.18 12.71
CA ILE A 126 -7.35 19.12 11.32
C ILE A 126 -5.89 19.58 11.29
N GLU A 127 -5.57 20.69 11.95
CA GLU A 127 -4.21 21.23 12.02
C GLU A 127 -3.21 20.19 12.55
N ARG A 128 -3.53 19.56 13.69
CA ARG A 128 -2.68 18.48 14.25
C ARG A 128 -2.57 17.28 13.33
N ALA A 129 -3.66 16.88 12.68
CA ALA A 129 -3.64 15.76 11.74
C ALA A 129 -2.79 16.06 10.51
N VAL A 130 -2.90 17.26 9.95
CA VAL A 130 -2.09 17.72 8.81
C VAL A 130 -0.61 17.79 9.22
N ASP A 131 -0.29 18.38 10.36
CA ASP A 131 1.09 18.49 10.86
C ASP A 131 1.75 17.11 11.05
N THR A 132 1.06 16.21 11.75
CA THR A 132 1.55 14.86 12.01
C THR A 132 1.75 14.06 10.71
N ASN A 133 0.75 14.09 9.82
CA ASN A 133 0.79 13.31 8.59
C ASN A 133 1.84 13.87 7.62
N SER A 134 1.89 15.20 7.42
CA SER A 134 2.87 15.83 6.52
C SER A 134 4.30 15.58 6.96
N THR A 135 4.58 15.68 8.27
CA THR A 135 5.90 15.37 8.82
C THR A 135 6.28 13.91 8.58
N ALA A 136 5.34 12.97 8.82
CA ALA A 136 5.59 11.55 8.59
C ALA A 136 5.75 11.20 7.11
N GLU A 137 4.95 11.80 6.22
CA GLU A 137 5.04 11.60 4.77
C GLU A 137 6.37 12.11 4.21
N LEU A 138 6.79 13.32 4.60
CA LEU A 138 8.07 13.89 4.18
C LEU A 138 9.26 13.07 4.69
N ALA A 139 9.23 12.62 5.95
CA ALA A 139 10.27 11.76 6.51
C ALA A 139 10.33 10.42 5.76
N ALA A 140 9.19 9.78 5.52
CA ALA A 140 9.12 8.53 4.78
C ALA A 140 9.59 8.69 3.32
N LEU A 141 9.22 9.77 2.65
CA LEU A 141 9.70 10.09 1.31
C LEU A 141 11.23 10.20 1.30
N LYS A 142 11.81 10.96 2.24
CA LYS A 142 13.26 11.09 2.40
C LYS A 142 13.92 9.74 2.60
N ASP A 143 13.48 8.98 3.58
CA ASP A 143 14.04 7.68 3.93
C ASP A 143 13.99 6.71 2.75
N ASN A 144 12.85 6.63 2.06
CA ASN A 144 12.70 5.73 0.92
C ASN A 144 13.53 6.16 -0.29
N VAL A 145 13.65 7.45 -0.56
CA VAL A 145 14.46 7.96 -1.67
C VAL A 145 15.95 7.74 -1.39
N GLU A 146 16.41 8.09 -0.20
CA GLU A 146 17.83 7.95 0.18
C GLU A 146 18.22 6.47 0.32
N HIS A 147 17.31 5.59 0.81
CA HIS A 147 17.52 4.14 0.82
C HIS A 147 17.47 3.53 -0.58
N ALA A 148 16.61 4.00 -1.48
CA ALA A 148 16.60 3.53 -2.86
C ALA A 148 17.92 3.84 -3.58
N HIS A 149 18.51 5.00 -3.35
CA HIS A 149 19.86 5.31 -3.81
C HIS A 149 20.94 4.42 -3.18
N ALA A 150 20.75 3.99 -1.95
CA ALA A 150 21.63 3.00 -1.31
C ALA A 150 21.33 1.56 -1.77
N ALA A 151 20.06 1.24 -2.04
CA ALA A 151 19.56 -0.10 -2.37
C ALA A 151 19.63 -0.47 -3.86
N GLU A 152 19.85 0.47 -4.76
CA GLU A 152 20.36 0.15 -6.12
C GLU A 152 21.64 -0.71 -6.05
N ARG A 153 22.24 -0.78 -4.87
CA ARG A 153 23.47 -1.54 -4.57
C ARG A 153 23.22 -2.93 -3.99
N GLU A 154 22.01 -3.30 -3.54
CA GLU A 154 21.78 -4.54 -2.79
C GLU A 154 20.55 -5.36 -3.19
N ASP A 155 19.74 -4.96 -4.15
CA ASP A 155 18.59 -5.74 -4.63
C ASP A 155 17.62 -6.23 -3.50
N LEU A 156 17.42 -5.37 -2.48
CA LEU A 156 16.64 -5.71 -1.29
C LEU A 156 15.13 -5.67 -1.50
N VAL A 157 14.66 -4.92 -2.50
CA VAL A 157 13.24 -4.84 -2.88
C VAL A 157 13.02 -5.70 -4.11
N PHE A 158 12.02 -6.56 -4.06
CA PHE A 158 11.64 -7.40 -5.19
C PHE A 158 10.14 -7.63 -5.25
N SER A 159 9.67 -7.92 -6.46
CA SER A 159 8.28 -8.29 -6.73
C SER A 159 8.22 -9.60 -7.48
N PHE A 160 7.16 -10.36 -7.25
CA PHE A 160 6.86 -11.58 -7.99
C PHE A 160 5.35 -11.83 -8.01
N THR A 161 4.92 -12.73 -8.90
CA THR A 161 3.52 -13.09 -9.07
C THR A 161 3.40 -14.60 -9.19
N ASP A 162 2.49 -15.19 -8.42
CA ASP A 162 2.03 -16.57 -8.58
C ASP A 162 0.67 -16.55 -9.28
N THR A 163 0.49 -17.44 -10.26
CA THR A 163 -0.72 -17.50 -11.10
C THR A 163 -1.28 -18.91 -11.15
N VAL A 164 -2.61 -19.04 -11.20
CA VAL A 164 -3.34 -20.29 -11.39
C VAL A 164 -4.49 -20.06 -12.36
N GLU A 165 -4.68 -20.96 -13.31
CA GLU A 165 -5.86 -21.01 -14.17
C GLU A 165 -6.97 -21.84 -13.49
N ILE A 166 -8.19 -21.30 -13.47
CA ILE A 166 -9.37 -21.85 -12.80
C ILE A 166 -10.46 -22.07 -13.86
N ASN A 167 -11.03 -23.27 -13.95
CA ASN A 167 -12.18 -23.58 -14.78
C ASN A 167 -13.47 -23.22 -14.02
N GLY A 168 -13.70 -21.94 -13.82
CA GLY A 168 -14.79 -21.41 -13.00
C GLY A 168 -14.88 -19.89 -13.05
N ALA A 169 -15.92 -19.34 -12.44
CA ALA A 169 -16.17 -17.91 -12.47
C ALA A 169 -15.16 -17.11 -11.61
N ALA A 170 -14.71 -15.98 -12.14
CA ALA A 170 -13.81 -15.06 -11.42
C ALA A 170 -14.39 -14.61 -10.07
N LYS A 171 -15.72 -14.43 -10.02
CA LYS A 171 -16.42 -14.05 -8.79
C LYS A 171 -16.26 -15.08 -7.68
N ASP A 172 -16.37 -16.38 -7.98
CA ASP A 172 -16.29 -17.42 -6.96
C ASP A 172 -14.87 -17.51 -6.36
N ALA A 173 -13.85 -17.39 -7.21
CA ALA A 173 -12.46 -17.31 -6.76
C ALA A 173 -12.17 -16.04 -5.94
N PHE A 174 -12.72 -14.89 -6.36
CA PHE A 174 -12.67 -13.65 -5.61
C PHE A 174 -13.35 -13.80 -4.23
N ASP A 175 -14.57 -14.31 -4.18
CA ASP A 175 -15.34 -14.48 -2.94
C ASP A 175 -14.61 -15.39 -1.95
N PHE A 176 -13.98 -16.46 -2.43
CA PHE A 176 -13.15 -17.34 -1.59
C PHE A 176 -12.04 -16.58 -0.86
N VAL A 177 -11.31 -15.72 -1.58
CA VAL A 177 -10.19 -14.93 -1.01
C VAL A 177 -10.72 -13.74 -0.21
N ASN A 178 -11.83 -13.13 -0.64
CA ASN A 178 -12.41 -11.95 0.01
C ASN A 178 -12.99 -12.28 1.39
N GLU A 179 -13.64 -13.43 1.56
CA GLU A 179 -14.20 -13.91 2.81
C GLU A 179 -13.12 -14.42 3.78
N ALA A 180 -12.14 -13.58 4.09
CA ALA A 180 -10.99 -13.99 4.91
C ALA A 180 -11.35 -14.44 6.33
N GLY A 181 -12.48 -14.03 6.86
CA GLY A 181 -13.01 -14.54 8.13
C GLY A 181 -13.23 -16.05 8.14
N ARG A 182 -13.39 -16.67 6.96
CA ARG A 182 -13.60 -18.12 6.81
C ARG A 182 -12.31 -18.90 6.52
N TRP A 183 -11.16 -18.23 6.44
CA TRP A 183 -9.90 -18.89 6.12
C TRP A 183 -9.47 -19.99 7.11
N PRO A 184 -9.71 -19.89 8.43
CA PRO A 184 -9.40 -21.02 9.34
C PRO A 184 -10.08 -22.34 8.97
N GLU A 185 -11.26 -22.28 8.34
CA GLU A 185 -12.02 -23.44 7.88
C GLU A 185 -11.58 -23.92 6.48
N ARG A 186 -11.01 -23.01 5.68
CA ARG A 186 -10.71 -23.21 4.25
C ARG A 186 -9.24 -23.46 3.96
N LEU A 187 -8.33 -22.91 4.79
CA LEU A 187 -6.88 -22.90 4.58
C LEU A 187 -6.16 -23.61 5.74
N PRO A 188 -5.57 -24.79 5.51
CA PRO A 188 -4.92 -25.57 6.59
C PRO A 188 -3.79 -24.86 7.31
N HIS A 189 -3.11 -23.91 6.62
CA HIS A 189 -2.02 -23.15 7.20
C HIS A 189 -2.49 -21.94 8.03
N VAL A 190 -3.75 -21.57 7.99
CA VAL A 190 -4.32 -20.50 8.82
C VAL A 190 -4.83 -21.08 10.13
N ALA A 191 -4.30 -20.60 11.25
CA ALA A 191 -4.66 -21.08 12.58
C ALA A 191 -5.86 -20.33 13.14
N THR A 192 -5.78 -18.99 13.13
CA THR A 192 -6.82 -18.09 13.63
C THR A 192 -6.93 -16.87 12.73
N VAL A 193 -8.10 -16.25 12.72
CA VAL A 193 -8.37 -15.00 12.03
C VAL A 193 -9.18 -14.08 12.91
N ARG A 194 -8.76 -12.81 12.99
CA ARG A 194 -9.60 -11.70 13.40
C ARG A 194 -9.84 -10.82 12.20
N PHE A 195 -11.10 -10.69 11.79
CA PHE A 195 -11.49 -9.99 10.58
C PHE A 195 -12.53 -8.92 10.90
N GLU A 196 -12.29 -7.71 10.41
CA GLU A 196 -13.19 -6.57 10.53
C GLU A 196 -13.33 -5.89 9.16
N GLU A 197 -14.53 -5.38 8.87
CA GLU A 197 -14.81 -4.61 7.66
C GLU A 197 -15.53 -3.30 8.06
N PRO A 198 -14.76 -2.26 8.49
CA PRO A 198 -15.32 -1.01 8.98
C PRO A 198 -16.06 -0.20 7.90
N ALA A 199 -15.80 -0.45 6.63
CA ALA A 199 -16.54 0.08 5.50
C ALA A 199 -16.52 -0.95 4.35
N PRO A 200 -17.52 -0.94 3.45
CA PRO A 200 -17.59 -1.90 2.35
C PRO A 200 -16.28 -1.98 1.55
N GLY A 201 -15.71 -3.19 1.47
CA GLY A 201 -14.45 -3.47 0.79
C GLY A 201 -13.20 -2.99 1.50
N LEU A 202 -13.29 -2.32 2.64
CA LEU A 202 -12.15 -1.88 3.44
C LEU A 202 -12.01 -2.76 4.68
N GLN A 203 -11.01 -3.64 4.68
CA GLN A 203 -10.90 -4.75 5.60
C GLN A 203 -9.63 -4.68 6.45
N ILE A 204 -9.76 -5.12 7.70
CA ILE A 204 -8.65 -5.35 8.62
C ILE A 204 -8.56 -6.84 8.88
N LEU A 205 -7.42 -7.43 8.58
CA LEU A 205 -7.17 -8.85 8.76
C LEU A 205 -5.95 -9.05 9.65
N GLU A 206 -6.18 -9.64 10.83
CA GLU A 206 -5.11 -10.16 11.67
C GLU A 206 -5.23 -11.69 11.69
N MET A 207 -4.15 -12.39 11.40
CA MET A 207 -4.17 -13.84 11.34
C MET A 207 -2.88 -14.46 11.87
N ASP A 208 -3.04 -15.65 12.44
CA ASP A 208 -1.96 -16.53 12.82
C ASP A 208 -1.77 -17.60 11.73
N THR A 209 -0.57 -17.69 11.20
CA THR A 209 -0.19 -18.67 10.19
C THR A 209 0.78 -19.69 10.78
N ARG A 210 0.51 -20.99 10.56
CA ARG A 210 1.39 -22.08 10.95
C ARG A 210 2.45 -22.31 9.86
N ALA A 211 3.71 -22.23 10.26
CA ALA A 211 4.82 -22.64 9.40
C ALA A 211 5.01 -24.15 9.44
N LYS A 212 5.80 -24.69 8.48
CA LYS A 212 6.05 -26.14 8.38
C LYS A 212 6.77 -26.74 9.59
N ASP A 213 7.52 -25.92 10.33
CA ASP A 213 8.23 -26.32 11.58
C ASP A 213 7.32 -26.26 12.80
N GLY A 214 6.03 -25.92 12.65
CA GLY A 214 5.04 -25.80 13.72
C GLY A 214 5.04 -24.44 14.42
N SER A 215 5.94 -23.52 14.07
CA SER A 215 5.91 -22.16 14.59
C SER A 215 4.67 -21.40 14.09
N VAL A 216 4.25 -20.40 14.88
CA VAL A 216 3.10 -19.56 14.54
C VAL A 216 3.59 -18.12 14.38
N HIS A 217 3.16 -17.49 13.28
CA HIS A 217 3.46 -16.10 12.98
C HIS A 217 2.18 -15.29 12.89
N THR A 218 2.07 -14.25 13.70
CA THR A 218 0.97 -13.28 13.60
C THR A 218 1.30 -12.22 12.58
N THR A 219 0.37 -11.97 11.67
CA THR A 219 0.43 -10.87 10.70
C THR A 219 -0.83 -10.03 10.78
N LYS A 220 -0.69 -8.73 10.53
CA LYS A 220 -1.82 -7.82 10.39
C LYS A 220 -1.72 -7.08 9.07
N SER A 221 -2.81 -7.02 8.33
CA SER A 221 -2.90 -6.31 7.06
C SER A 221 -4.17 -5.49 6.95
N TYR A 222 -4.08 -4.40 6.22
CA TYR A 222 -5.23 -3.71 5.65
C TYR A 222 -5.44 -4.21 4.23
N ARG A 223 -6.70 -4.45 3.86
CA ARG A 223 -7.09 -4.96 2.54
C ARG A 223 -8.15 -4.04 1.93
N VAL A 224 -8.11 -3.90 0.62
CA VAL A 224 -9.09 -3.15 -0.17
C VAL A 224 -9.63 -4.07 -1.25
N ALA A 225 -10.90 -4.43 -1.13
CA ALA A 225 -11.61 -5.23 -2.13
C ALA A 225 -12.23 -4.30 -3.20
N LEU A 226 -11.90 -4.53 -4.45
CA LEU A 226 -12.26 -3.70 -5.60
C LEU A 226 -13.06 -4.52 -6.62
N ASP A 227 -14.34 -4.22 -6.78
CA ASP A 227 -15.24 -4.69 -7.85
C ASP A 227 -15.22 -6.20 -8.14
N THR A 228 -15.05 -7.08 -7.19
CA THR A 228 -14.97 -8.54 -7.41
C THR A 228 -13.82 -8.99 -8.34
N ARG A 229 -12.84 -8.14 -8.60
CA ARG A 229 -11.72 -8.43 -9.50
C ARG A 229 -10.36 -8.32 -8.86
N LYS A 230 -10.24 -7.50 -7.82
CA LYS A 230 -8.94 -7.22 -7.18
C LYS A 230 -9.10 -7.06 -5.67
N ILE A 231 -8.14 -7.57 -4.92
CA ILE A 231 -7.99 -7.31 -3.49
C ILE A 231 -6.56 -6.83 -3.27
N ALA A 232 -6.38 -5.53 -3.07
CA ALA A 232 -5.09 -4.97 -2.71
C ALA A 232 -4.86 -5.09 -1.20
N TYR A 233 -3.61 -5.23 -0.76
CA TYR A 233 -3.29 -5.31 0.66
C TYR A 233 -1.94 -4.70 1.00
N LYS A 234 -1.81 -4.28 2.26
CA LYS A 234 -0.55 -3.92 2.89
C LYS A 234 -0.47 -4.54 4.27
N GLN A 235 0.57 -5.31 4.52
CA GLN A 235 0.87 -5.80 5.86
C GLN A 235 1.52 -4.70 6.70
N VAL A 236 1.06 -4.56 7.93
CA VAL A 236 1.58 -3.59 8.92
C VAL A 236 2.22 -4.30 10.13
N THR A 237 1.84 -5.55 10.41
CA THR A 237 2.61 -6.45 11.27
C THR A 237 3.28 -7.49 10.38
N LEU A 238 4.60 -7.41 10.30
CA LEU A 238 5.42 -8.14 9.34
C LEU A 238 6.22 -9.25 10.02
N PRO A 239 6.47 -10.38 9.34
CA PRO A 239 7.52 -11.29 9.72
C PRO A 239 8.88 -10.58 9.78
N ALA A 240 9.75 -11.03 10.70
CA ALA A 240 10.96 -10.30 11.07
C ALA A 240 11.99 -10.09 9.94
N LEU A 241 11.95 -10.91 8.87
CA LEU A 241 12.80 -10.75 7.68
C LEU A 241 12.30 -9.69 6.68
N MET A 242 11.17 -9.03 6.94
CA MET A 242 10.59 -8.05 6.03
C MET A 242 10.43 -6.68 6.70
N THR A 243 10.68 -5.60 5.95
CA THR A 243 10.36 -4.22 6.32
C THR A 243 9.17 -3.67 5.55
N LEU A 244 8.84 -4.31 4.42
CA LEU A 244 7.70 -4.00 3.58
C LEU A 244 7.08 -5.28 3.04
N HIS A 245 5.75 -5.36 3.04
CA HIS A 245 5.01 -6.33 2.25
C HIS A 245 3.69 -5.73 1.81
N THR A 246 3.58 -5.45 0.52
CA THR A 246 2.36 -5.05 -0.16
C THR A 246 2.08 -5.99 -1.31
N GLY A 247 0.86 -5.99 -1.80
CA GLY A 247 0.53 -6.77 -2.98
C GLY A 247 -0.96 -6.71 -3.30
N TYR A 248 -1.35 -7.57 -4.22
CA TYR A 248 -2.75 -7.69 -4.60
C TYR A 248 -3.06 -9.08 -5.15
N TRP A 249 -4.32 -9.46 -5.04
CA TRP A 249 -4.92 -10.59 -5.73
C TRP A 249 -5.73 -10.04 -6.90
N THR A 250 -5.65 -10.72 -8.06
CA THR A 250 -6.50 -10.42 -9.21
C THR A 250 -7.22 -11.66 -9.70
N PHE A 251 -8.42 -11.47 -10.23
CA PHE A 251 -9.30 -12.51 -10.75
C PHE A 251 -9.84 -12.03 -12.08
N THR A 252 -9.24 -12.49 -13.17
CA THR A 252 -9.51 -12.01 -14.53
C THR A 252 -10.22 -13.09 -15.34
N ASP A 253 -11.41 -12.81 -15.83
CA ASP A 253 -12.09 -13.67 -16.80
C ASP A 253 -11.30 -13.64 -18.13
N THR A 254 -10.93 -14.81 -18.63
CA THR A 254 -10.17 -14.95 -19.88
C THR A 254 -11.04 -14.87 -21.15
N GLY A 255 -12.36 -14.79 -21.00
CA GLY A 255 -13.33 -14.86 -22.09
C GLY A 255 -13.52 -16.25 -22.71
N ARG A 256 -12.94 -17.30 -22.08
CA ARG A 256 -13.00 -18.70 -22.54
C ARG A 256 -13.71 -19.62 -21.54
N GLY A 257 -14.42 -19.05 -20.56
CA GLY A 257 -15.02 -19.78 -19.45
C GLY A 257 -14.03 -20.17 -18.36
N THR A 258 -12.81 -19.62 -18.40
CA THR A 258 -11.79 -19.79 -17.37
C THR A 258 -11.43 -18.44 -16.73
N THR A 259 -10.85 -18.50 -15.55
CA THR A 259 -10.36 -17.35 -14.79
C THR A 259 -8.86 -17.47 -14.58
N GLU A 260 -8.10 -16.44 -14.85
CA GLU A 260 -6.75 -16.29 -14.36
C GLU A 260 -6.80 -15.65 -12.95
N ALA A 261 -6.38 -16.39 -11.94
CA ALA A 261 -6.22 -15.89 -10.59
C ALA A 261 -4.73 -15.71 -10.28
N ALA A 262 -4.36 -14.52 -9.82
CA ALA A 262 -2.97 -14.17 -9.53
C ALA A 262 -2.81 -13.55 -8.14
N SER A 263 -1.68 -13.82 -7.51
CA SER A 263 -1.21 -13.19 -6.27
C SER A 263 0.11 -12.50 -6.53
N GLN A 264 0.13 -11.17 -6.50
CA GLN A 264 1.32 -10.35 -6.64
C GLN A 264 1.82 -9.92 -5.26
N HIS A 265 3.13 -9.94 -5.10
CA HIS A 265 3.83 -9.51 -3.89
C HIS A 265 4.93 -8.51 -4.23
N THR A 266 5.08 -7.48 -3.39
CA THR A 266 6.24 -6.58 -3.34
C THR A 266 6.77 -6.56 -1.93
N VAL A 267 8.04 -6.88 -1.77
CA VAL A 267 8.69 -7.13 -0.48
C VAL A 267 10.00 -6.36 -0.38
N SER A 268 10.31 -5.85 0.80
CA SER A 268 11.64 -5.37 1.16
C SER A 268 12.22 -6.22 2.30
N ILE A 269 13.48 -6.64 2.14
CA ILE A 269 14.19 -7.47 3.13
C ILE A 269 14.71 -6.62 4.28
N ASN A 270 14.53 -7.14 5.50
CA ASN A 270 15.11 -6.60 6.72
C ASN A 270 16.50 -7.19 6.95
N THR A 271 17.54 -6.51 6.49
CA THR A 271 18.92 -7.00 6.60
C THR A 271 19.39 -7.14 8.04
N ALA A 272 18.88 -6.32 8.97
CA ALA A 272 19.25 -6.37 10.38
C ALA A 272 18.90 -7.70 11.08
N ASN A 273 17.95 -8.45 10.52
CA ASN A 273 17.47 -9.70 11.13
C ASN A 273 17.98 -10.97 10.39
N ILE A 274 18.76 -10.84 9.33
CA ILE A 274 19.21 -11.98 8.53
C ILE A 274 20.00 -12.97 9.37
N ALA A 275 21.06 -12.52 10.03
CA ALA A 275 21.92 -13.36 10.85
C ALA A 275 21.14 -14.06 11.98
N LYS A 276 20.23 -13.35 12.64
CA LYS A 276 19.41 -13.88 13.73
C LYS A 276 18.48 -15.00 13.30
N ILE A 277 17.96 -14.95 12.05
CA ILE A 277 16.90 -15.88 11.58
C ILE A 277 17.48 -16.99 10.72
N LEU A 278 18.45 -16.67 9.86
CA LEU A 278 19.03 -17.62 8.90
C LEU A 278 20.46 -18.07 9.26
N GLY A 279 21.04 -17.48 10.32
CA GLY A 279 22.40 -17.76 10.77
C GLY A 279 23.43 -16.76 10.22
N ASP A 280 24.58 -16.68 10.91
CA ASP A 280 25.62 -15.66 10.71
C ASP A 280 26.25 -15.62 9.30
N ARG A 281 26.13 -16.70 8.54
CA ARG A 281 26.67 -16.79 7.17
C ARG A 281 25.66 -16.49 6.08
N ALA A 282 24.40 -16.26 6.43
CA ALA A 282 23.35 -15.98 5.47
C ALA A 282 23.50 -14.56 4.88
N THR A 283 23.22 -14.45 3.61
CA THR A 283 23.30 -13.23 2.82
C THR A 283 21.92 -12.62 2.58
N ALA A 284 21.87 -11.42 2.02
CA ALA A 284 20.63 -10.81 1.55
C ALA A 284 19.94 -11.65 0.46
N ALA A 285 20.72 -12.30 -0.42
CA ALA A 285 20.20 -13.19 -1.43
C ALA A 285 19.55 -14.44 -0.84
N ASP A 286 20.12 -15.01 0.23
CA ASP A 286 19.52 -16.14 0.95
C ASP A 286 18.20 -15.73 1.62
N ALA A 287 18.15 -14.56 2.23
CA ALA A 287 16.94 -14.02 2.84
C ALA A 287 15.84 -13.75 1.80
N ARG A 288 16.19 -13.19 0.64
CA ARG A 288 15.30 -13.00 -0.49
C ARG A 288 14.71 -14.32 -0.99
N ALA A 289 15.57 -15.34 -1.21
CA ALA A 289 15.14 -16.67 -1.64
C ALA A 289 14.21 -17.33 -0.62
N TYR A 290 14.53 -17.23 0.66
CA TYR A 290 13.72 -17.74 1.76
C TYR A 290 12.33 -17.09 1.79
N VAL A 291 12.27 -15.75 1.80
CA VAL A 291 11.01 -15.00 1.84
C VAL A 291 10.16 -15.26 0.59
N HIS A 292 10.79 -15.25 -0.59
CA HIS A 292 10.10 -15.60 -1.84
C HIS A 292 9.47 -17.00 -1.75
N SER A 293 10.24 -18.01 -1.34
CA SER A 293 9.75 -19.40 -1.23
C SER A 293 8.60 -19.53 -0.23
N ALA A 294 8.68 -18.86 0.93
CA ALA A 294 7.65 -18.90 1.95
C ALA A 294 6.34 -18.26 1.47
N LEU A 295 6.41 -17.06 0.88
CA LEU A 295 5.24 -16.35 0.38
C LEU A 295 4.62 -17.07 -0.81
N SER A 296 5.43 -17.54 -1.79
CA SER A 296 4.94 -18.26 -2.96
C SER A 296 4.28 -19.60 -2.56
N THR A 297 4.80 -20.30 -1.56
CA THR A 297 4.16 -21.52 -1.04
C THR A 297 2.76 -21.22 -0.51
N ASN A 298 2.60 -20.15 0.28
CA ASN A 298 1.31 -19.79 0.87
C ASN A 298 0.33 -19.26 -0.18
N SER A 299 0.78 -18.41 -1.10
CA SER A 299 -0.09 -17.87 -2.15
C SER A 299 -0.57 -18.93 -3.10
N ARG A 300 0.30 -19.86 -3.53
CA ARG A 300 -0.09 -20.98 -4.38
C ARG A 300 -1.05 -21.94 -3.69
N ALA A 301 -0.86 -22.20 -2.39
CA ALA A 301 -1.82 -23.00 -1.63
C ALA A 301 -3.19 -22.31 -1.56
N THR A 302 -3.23 -21.02 -1.30
CA THR A 302 -4.48 -20.24 -1.26
C THR A 302 -5.16 -20.22 -2.63
N LEU A 303 -4.42 -19.96 -3.71
CA LEU A 303 -4.93 -20.02 -5.09
C LEU A 303 -5.44 -21.42 -5.47
N GLY A 304 -4.74 -22.48 -5.05
CA GLY A 304 -5.19 -23.87 -5.26
C GLY A 304 -6.52 -24.16 -4.58
N HIS A 305 -6.69 -23.73 -3.32
CA HIS A 305 -7.97 -23.88 -2.62
C HIS A 305 -9.10 -23.01 -3.22
N ALA A 306 -8.77 -21.80 -3.71
CA ALA A 306 -9.72 -20.97 -4.43
C ALA A 306 -10.16 -21.60 -5.75
N LYS A 307 -9.21 -22.26 -6.48
CA LYS A 307 -9.51 -23.06 -7.66
C LYS A 307 -10.46 -24.19 -7.35
N ASP A 308 -10.13 -25.03 -6.36
CA ASP A 308 -10.97 -26.16 -5.96
C ASP A 308 -12.38 -25.72 -5.54
N TYR A 309 -12.49 -24.54 -4.92
CA TYR A 309 -13.78 -23.97 -4.52
C TYR A 309 -14.59 -23.52 -5.74
N ALA A 310 -14.02 -22.71 -6.63
CA ALA A 310 -14.70 -22.16 -7.79
C ALA A 310 -15.11 -23.25 -8.79
N GLU A 311 -14.26 -24.28 -8.99
CA GLU A 311 -14.56 -25.42 -9.89
C GLU A 311 -15.63 -26.37 -9.34
N ARG A 312 -15.92 -26.37 -8.03
CA ARG A 312 -17.03 -27.13 -7.45
C ARG A 312 -18.36 -26.39 -7.46
N THR A 313 -18.34 -25.07 -7.58
CA THR A 313 -19.52 -24.22 -7.59
C THR A 313 -20.18 -24.16 -8.98
N HIS A 314 -19.47 -24.62 -9.98
CA HIS A 314 -19.92 -24.81 -11.36
C HIS A 314 -20.33 -26.25 -11.63
#